data_2b8d368e5e0c1db4c0e1158c68b11a75
#
_entry.id   2b8d368e5e0c1db4c0e1158c68b11a75
#
_cell.length_a   1.000
_cell.length_b   1.000
_cell.length_c   1.000
_cell.angle_alpha   90.00
_cell.angle_beta   90.00
_cell.angle_gamma   90.00
#
_symmetry.space_group_name_H-M   'P 1'
#
loop_
_entity.id
_entity.type
_entity.pdbx_description
1 polymer ?
#
loop_
_entity_poly.entity_id
_entity_poly.type
_entity_poly.pdbx_seq_one_letter_code
_entity_poly.pdbx_strand_id
1 'polypeptide(L)'
;MRTIDDLKRWRDKGFVLTPIVAGTKQPGVTGKEPWRFDWPDEELLKSEKLGFFQKQSNVFTVDFDDKKYVAHKFLKLFPVTFTDGKFLNDTTRSFVATHLTYKVNGQGALDFKYPKSVKGKDDGLLLETLSTKQTVFTGGDRQVVREEIIEADIKHLEKLCNLTCFFTELYNYYDVGEGGRDELHLRLTGALARLDDKEYPTELLDQWQEHFLHLVGDTSEIKNRLKIARQRKN
;
A
#
# COMPACT_ATOMS: atom_id res chain seq x y z
N MET A 1 -8.44 16.17 -20.34
CA MET A 1 -8.93 17.32 -19.52
C MET A 1 -10.03 16.75 -18.62
N ARG A 2 -10.04 17.09 -17.33
CA ARG A 2 -11.04 16.61 -16.35
C ARG A 2 -12.37 17.31 -16.59
N THR A 3 -13.48 16.61 -16.34
CA THR A 3 -14.84 17.10 -16.58
C THR A 3 -15.64 17.22 -15.28
N ILE A 4 -16.79 17.89 -15.30
CA ILE A 4 -17.75 17.93 -14.18
C ILE A 4 -18.26 16.52 -13.85
N ASP A 5 -18.48 15.68 -14.86
CA ASP A 5 -18.92 14.30 -14.67
C ASP A 5 -17.85 13.45 -13.92
N ASP A 6 -16.56 13.71 -14.15
CA ASP A 6 -15.50 13.09 -13.37
C ASP A 6 -15.59 13.49 -11.89
N LEU A 7 -15.78 14.77 -11.58
CA LEU A 7 -15.91 15.25 -10.21
C LEU A 7 -17.14 14.65 -9.53
N LYS A 8 -18.29 14.64 -10.24
CA LYS A 8 -19.53 14.03 -9.74
C LYS A 8 -19.32 12.55 -9.45
N ARG A 9 -18.77 11.81 -10.37
CA ARG A 9 -18.48 10.37 -10.22
C ARG A 9 -17.66 10.05 -8.97
N TRP A 10 -16.63 10.86 -8.64
CA TRP A 10 -15.84 10.66 -7.43
C TRP A 10 -16.56 11.08 -6.15
N ARG A 11 -17.36 12.17 -6.18
CA ARG A 11 -18.22 12.55 -5.04
C ARG A 11 -19.31 11.51 -4.76
N ASP A 12 -19.87 10.90 -5.79
CA ASP A 12 -20.87 9.82 -5.65
C ASP A 12 -20.25 8.58 -4.95
N LYS A 13 -18.93 8.40 -5.01
CA LYS A 13 -18.19 7.39 -4.23
C LYS A 13 -17.94 7.83 -2.77
N GLY A 14 -18.28 9.05 -2.41
CA GLY A 14 -18.11 9.64 -1.09
C GLY A 14 -16.80 10.40 -0.89
N PHE A 15 -16.02 10.66 -1.94
CA PHE A 15 -14.78 11.42 -1.81
C PHE A 15 -15.03 12.91 -1.60
N VAL A 16 -14.45 13.46 -0.54
CA VAL A 16 -14.36 14.90 -0.30
C VAL A 16 -13.12 15.43 -1.00
N LEU A 17 -13.35 15.99 -2.20
CA LEU A 17 -12.29 16.38 -3.12
C LEU A 17 -11.60 17.67 -2.70
N THR A 18 -10.30 17.77 -3.01
CA THR A 18 -9.50 18.97 -2.83
C THR A 18 -8.59 19.21 -4.03
N PRO A 19 -8.44 20.46 -4.49
CA PRO A 19 -7.39 20.79 -5.43
C PRO A 19 -6.02 20.66 -4.74
N ILE A 20 -4.97 20.45 -5.51
CA ILE A 20 -3.60 20.37 -4.98
C ILE A 20 -2.81 21.56 -5.51
N VAL A 21 -2.11 22.24 -4.62
CA VAL A 21 -1.24 23.37 -4.95
C VAL A 21 -0.17 22.93 -5.96
N ALA A 22 -0.05 23.67 -7.06
CA ALA A 22 0.88 23.33 -8.14
C ALA A 22 2.31 23.10 -7.63
N GLY A 23 2.96 22.04 -8.10
CA GLY A 23 4.31 21.66 -7.70
C GLY A 23 4.43 21.04 -6.30
N THR A 24 3.33 20.85 -5.58
CA THR A 24 3.33 20.31 -4.21
C THR A 24 2.41 19.10 -4.07
N LYS A 25 2.34 18.57 -2.84
CA LYS A 25 1.29 17.62 -2.41
C LYS A 25 0.29 18.27 -1.44
N GLN A 26 0.37 19.59 -1.22
CA GLN A 26 -0.49 20.29 -0.26
C GLN A 26 -1.90 20.50 -0.83
N PRO A 27 -2.96 20.28 -0.03
CA PRO A 27 -4.33 20.58 -0.45
C PRO A 27 -4.54 22.08 -0.58
N GLY A 28 -5.45 22.48 -1.45
CA GLY A 28 -5.85 23.85 -1.60
C GLY A 28 -5.36 24.55 -2.87
N VAL A 29 -5.55 25.85 -2.88
CA VAL A 29 -5.11 26.78 -3.93
C VAL A 29 -4.22 27.82 -3.26
N THR A 30 -3.15 28.23 -3.92
CA THR A 30 -2.24 29.26 -3.38
C THR A 30 -3.00 30.50 -2.93
N GLY A 31 -2.77 30.92 -1.67
CA GLY A 31 -3.42 32.07 -1.07
C GLY A 31 -4.82 31.84 -0.52
N LYS A 32 -5.35 30.61 -0.55
CA LYS A 32 -6.63 30.23 0.06
C LYS A 32 -6.42 29.24 1.21
N GLU A 33 -7.42 29.13 2.08
CA GLU A 33 -7.40 28.20 3.22
C GLU A 33 -7.22 26.76 2.76
N PRO A 34 -6.15 26.03 3.19
CA PRO A 34 -5.80 24.74 2.61
C PRO A 34 -6.76 23.60 3.00
N TRP A 35 -7.39 23.68 4.19
CA TRP A 35 -8.23 22.62 4.76
C TRP A 35 -9.73 22.83 4.56
N ARG A 36 -10.10 23.51 3.50
CA ARG A 36 -11.47 23.68 3.08
C ARG A 36 -12.01 22.36 2.47
N PHE A 37 -13.21 21.95 2.85
CA PHE A 37 -13.82 20.68 2.40
C PHE A 37 -14.93 20.85 1.34
N ASP A 38 -15.28 22.08 0.99
CA ASP A 38 -16.36 22.45 0.07
C ASP A 38 -15.83 23.22 -1.15
N TRP A 39 -14.79 22.74 -1.78
CA TRP A 39 -14.18 23.37 -2.93
C TRP A 39 -15.16 23.46 -4.12
N PRO A 40 -15.31 24.64 -4.76
CA PRO A 40 -16.11 24.80 -5.98
C PRO A 40 -15.55 23.96 -7.12
N ASP A 41 -16.45 23.49 -8.00
CA ASP A 41 -16.06 22.69 -9.18
C ASP A 41 -15.06 23.41 -10.06
N GLU A 42 -15.20 24.72 -10.22
CA GLU A 42 -14.31 25.55 -11.00
C GLU A 42 -12.85 25.47 -10.52
N GLU A 43 -12.62 25.48 -9.21
CA GLU A 43 -11.28 25.36 -8.62
C GLU A 43 -10.72 23.94 -8.78
N LEU A 44 -11.58 22.93 -8.61
CA LEU A 44 -11.20 21.54 -8.81
C LEU A 44 -10.83 21.24 -10.26
N LEU A 45 -11.57 21.82 -11.23
CA LEU A 45 -11.30 21.63 -12.66
C LEU A 45 -10.03 22.36 -13.12
N LYS A 46 -9.70 23.51 -12.53
CA LYS A 46 -8.47 24.26 -12.82
C LYS A 46 -7.21 23.61 -12.26
N SER A 47 -7.35 22.80 -11.21
CA SER A 47 -6.19 22.18 -10.56
C SER A 47 -5.56 21.12 -11.46
N GLU A 48 -4.23 21.11 -11.57
CA GLU A 48 -3.49 20.07 -12.28
C GLU A 48 -3.72 18.70 -11.62
N LYS A 49 -3.69 18.65 -10.27
CA LYS A 49 -3.85 17.44 -9.48
C LYS A 49 -5.03 17.56 -8.55
N LEU A 50 -5.70 16.44 -8.30
CA LEU A 50 -6.71 16.34 -7.24
C LEU A 50 -6.29 15.35 -6.17
N GLY A 51 -6.68 15.68 -4.96
CA GLY A 51 -6.68 14.81 -3.81
C GLY A 51 -8.07 14.65 -3.22
N PHE A 52 -8.15 13.81 -2.21
CA PHE A 52 -9.32 13.72 -1.33
C PHE A 52 -8.85 13.64 0.13
N PHE A 53 -9.70 14.11 1.03
CA PHE A 53 -9.44 14.04 2.47
C PHE A 53 -9.92 12.69 3.00
N GLN A 54 -9.02 11.90 3.57
CA GLN A 54 -9.26 10.54 4.06
C GLN A 54 -10.40 10.51 5.09
N LYS A 55 -10.25 11.28 6.18
CA LYS A 55 -11.20 11.31 7.29
C LYS A 55 -12.60 11.74 6.84
N GLN A 56 -12.71 12.81 6.06
CA GLN A 56 -14.00 13.34 5.58
C GLN A 56 -14.66 12.42 4.56
N SER A 57 -13.86 11.66 3.82
CA SER A 57 -14.34 10.66 2.86
C SER A 57 -14.66 9.30 3.50
N ASN A 58 -14.37 9.13 4.79
CA ASN A 58 -14.50 7.87 5.50
C ASN A 58 -13.77 6.71 4.80
N VAL A 59 -12.51 6.96 4.43
CA VAL A 59 -11.67 5.99 3.71
C VAL A 59 -10.30 5.82 4.36
N PHE A 60 -9.68 4.70 4.07
CA PHE A 60 -8.35 4.32 4.49
C PHE A 60 -7.53 3.95 3.25
N THR A 61 -6.34 4.51 3.12
CA THR A 61 -5.46 4.23 2.00
C THR A 61 -4.19 3.55 2.47
N VAL A 62 -3.80 2.47 1.81
CA VAL A 62 -2.47 1.87 1.89
C VAL A 62 -1.64 2.49 0.78
N ASP A 63 -0.59 3.22 1.15
CA ASP A 63 0.35 3.88 0.23
C ASP A 63 1.67 3.09 0.18
N PHE A 64 2.02 2.61 -1.00
CA PHE A 64 3.24 1.84 -1.28
C PHE A 64 4.36 2.82 -1.66
N ASP A 65 5.20 3.14 -0.70
CA ASP A 65 6.30 4.13 -0.83
C ASP A 65 7.68 3.51 -1.11
N ASP A 66 7.77 2.18 -1.26
CA ASP A 66 9.03 1.50 -1.52
C ASP A 66 9.65 1.93 -2.86
N LYS A 67 10.75 2.67 -2.79
CA LYS A 67 11.49 3.17 -3.96
C LYS A 67 12.05 2.07 -4.87
N LYS A 68 12.26 0.86 -4.34
CA LYS A 68 12.72 -0.30 -5.11
C LYS A 68 11.57 -1.11 -5.71
N TYR A 69 10.33 -0.72 -5.43
CA TYR A 69 9.11 -1.38 -5.90
C TYR A 69 8.99 -2.86 -5.50
N VAL A 70 9.72 -3.33 -4.49
CA VAL A 70 9.63 -4.71 -4.01
C VAL A 70 8.32 -4.93 -3.26
N ALA A 71 7.94 -4.00 -2.38
CA ALA A 71 6.65 -4.05 -1.69
C ALA A 71 5.46 -4.13 -2.66
N HIS A 72 5.55 -3.48 -3.82
CA HIS A 72 4.53 -3.49 -4.87
C HIS A 72 4.28 -4.89 -5.46
N LYS A 73 5.25 -5.81 -5.36
CA LYS A 73 5.07 -7.19 -5.81
C LYS A 73 4.02 -7.96 -4.99
N PHE A 74 3.73 -7.48 -3.76
CA PHE A 74 2.73 -8.05 -2.86
C PHE A 74 1.34 -7.39 -2.98
N LEU A 75 1.20 -6.34 -3.77
CA LEU A 75 -0.04 -5.58 -3.92
C LEU A 75 -1.23 -6.48 -4.33
N LYS A 76 -1.01 -7.48 -5.16
CA LYS A 76 -2.04 -8.42 -5.61
C LYS A 76 -2.61 -9.31 -4.49
N LEU A 77 -1.98 -9.37 -3.33
CA LEU A 77 -2.45 -10.12 -2.16
C LEU A 77 -3.43 -9.31 -1.29
N PHE A 78 -3.59 -8.03 -1.60
CA PHE A 78 -4.62 -7.19 -0.99
C PHE A 78 -5.97 -7.35 -1.68
N PRO A 79 -7.08 -7.18 -0.96
CA PRO A 79 -8.41 -7.13 -1.58
C PRO A 79 -8.46 -6.06 -2.67
N VAL A 80 -9.05 -6.40 -3.80
CA VAL A 80 -9.11 -5.51 -4.96
C VAL A 80 -10.08 -4.36 -4.69
N THR A 81 -9.62 -3.11 -4.81
CA THR A 81 -10.37 -1.90 -4.45
C THR A 81 -10.02 -0.72 -5.36
N PHE A 82 -10.47 0.48 -5.01
CA PHE A 82 -10.07 1.72 -5.69
C PHE A 82 -8.54 1.82 -5.70
N THR A 83 -7.98 1.93 -6.89
CA THR A 83 -6.54 1.86 -7.10
C THR A 83 -6.09 3.01 -7.98
N ASP A 84 -5.13 3.76 -7.51
CA ASP A 84 -4.40 4.73 -8.31
C ASP A 84 -2.89 4.51 -8.22
N GLY A 85 -2.18 5.12 -9.13
CA GLY A 85 -0.74 4.99 -9.20
C GLY A 85 -0.10 6.06 -10.07
N LYS A 86 1.16 5.89 -10.38
CA LYS A 86 1.95 6.84 -11.15
C LYS A 86 2.71 6.17 -12.29
N PHE A 87 2.96 6.95 -13.32
CA PHE A 87 3.91 6.58 -14.36
C PHE A 87 5.34 6.82 -13.88
N LEU A 88 6.20 5.83 -14.09
CA LEU A 88 7.62 5.98 -13.80
C LEU A 88 8.26 6.88 -14.87
N ASN A 89 9.17 7.75 -14.45
CA ASN A 89 9.99 8.57 -15.35
C ASN A 89 11.17 7.73 -15.92
N ASP A 90 10.87 6.52 -16.37
CA ASP A 90 11.79 5.66 -17.09
C ASP A 90 11.49 5.68 -18.60
N THR A 91 12.36 5.08 -19.37
CA THR A 91 12.22 4.98 -20.83
C THR A 91 10.97 4.20 -21.26
N THR A 92 10.41 3.39 -20.38
CA THR A 92 9.25 2.52 -20.66
C THR A 92 7.93 3.17 -20.29
N ARG A 93 7.92 4.25 -19.48
CA ARG A 93 6.73 4.88 -18.90
C ARG A 93 5.82 3.84 -18.21
N SER A 94 6.42 2.88 -17.54
CA SER A 94 5.70 1.83 -16.83
C SER A 94 4.77 2.44 -15.79
N PHE A 95 3.55 1.92 -15.69
CA PHE A 95 2.60 2.31 -14.65
C PHE A 95 2.82 1.45 -13.40
N VAL A 96 2.86 2.09 -12.24
CA VAL A 96 2.93 1.41 -10.94
C VAL A 96 1.78 1.87 -10.06
N ALA A 97 0.92 0.93 -9.66
CA ALA A 97 -0.10 1.18 -8.65
C ALA A 97 0.60 1.49 -7.31
N THR A 98 0.22 2.59 -6.67
CA THR A 98 0.85 3.02 -5.40
C THR A 98 -0.15 3.13 -4.26
N HIS A 99 -1.43 3.35 -4.54
CA HIS A 99 -2.46 3.48 -3.52
C HIS A 99 -3.55 2.44 -3.70
N LEU A 100 -3.95 1.83 -2.58
CA LEU A 100 -5.17 1.04 -2.45
C LEU A 100 -6.07 1.73 -1.42
N THR A 101 -7.24 2.19 -1.85
CA THR A 101 -8.17 2.94 -1.00
C THR A 101 -9.43 2.13 -0.73
N TYR A 102 -9.78 2.00 0.55
CA TYR A 102 -10.90 1.22 1.07
C TYR A 102 -11.89 2.10 1.81
N LYS A 103 -13.18 1.77 1.74
CA LYS A 103 -14.13 2.24 2.75
C LYS A 103 -13.88 1.51 4.06
N VAL A 104 -14.06 2.21 5.17
CA VAL A 104 -13.83 1.62 6.49
C VAL A 104 -15.08 1.71 7.34
N ASN A 105 -15.40 0.60 7.99
CA ASN A 105 -16.41 0.53 9.04
C ASN A 105 -15.73 0.80 10.38
N GLY A 106 -16.11 1.88 11.04
CA GLY A 106 -15.69 2.16 12.40
C GLY A 106 -14.77 3.37 12.57
N GLN A 107 -14.68 3.83 13.82
CA GLN A 107 -13.75 4.89 14.23
C GLN A 107 -12.39 4.27 14.57
N GLY A 108 -11.30 4.94 14.20
CA GLY A 108 -10.01 4.68 14.80
C GLY A 108 -8.89 4.20 13.89
N ALA A 109 -9.02 4.37 12.57
CA ALA A 109 -7.84 4.18 11.73
C ALA A 109 -6.78 5.21 12.08
N LEU A 110 -5.58 4.75 12.39
CA LEU A 110 -4.42 5.58 12.69
C LEU A 110 -3.51 5.60 11.46
N ASP A 111 -2.81 6.73 11.29
CA ASP A 111 -1.77 6.81 10.28
C ASP A 111 -0.53 6.06 10.79
N PHE A 112 -0.22 4.92 10.18
CA PHE A 112 0.98 4.14 10.47
C PHE A 112 2.02 4.33 9.37
N LYS A 113 3.28 4.27 9.79
CA LYS A 113 4.43 4.25 8.91
C LYS A 113 5.19 2.96 9.11
N TYR A 114 5.47 2.29 8.03
CA TYR A 114 6.25 1.06 8.02
C TYR A 114 7.64 1.34 7.43
N PRO A 115 8.62 1.73 8.27
CA PRO A 115 9.98 1.99 7.82
C PRO A 115 10.69 0.69 7.45
N LYS A 116 11.74 0.79 6.65
CA LYS A 116 12.70 -0.31 6.49
C LYS A 116 13.37 -0.61 7.82
N SER A 117 13.46 -1.90 8.16
CA SER A 117 14.07 -2.35 9.42
C SER A 117 15.59 -2.22 9.43
N VAL A 118 16.23 -2.10 8.27
CA VAL A 118 17.70 -2.02 8.15
C VAL A 118 18.14 -0.58 8.02
N LYS A 119 18.93 -0.14 8.97
CA LYS A 119 19.63 1.15 8.95
C LYS A 119 20.63 1.18 7.79
N GLY A 120 20.20 1.69 6.66
CA GLY A 120 21.04 2.02 5.51
C GLY A 120 20.83 3.49 5.14
N LYS A 121 21.70 4.07 4.33
CA LYS A 121 21.65 5.47 3.89
C LYS A 121 20.34 5.87 3.15
N ASP A 122 19.45 4.90 2.87
CA ASP A 122 18.13 5.06 2.27
C ASP A 122 17.03 4.57 3.22
N ASP A 123 16.92 5.19 4.41
CA ASP A 123 15.83 4.96 5.35
C ASP A 123 14.49 5.47 4.77
N GLY A 124 13.99 4.77 3.74
CA GLY A 124 12.69 5.04 3.13
C GLY A 124 11.58 4.26 3.82
N LEU A 125 10.35 4.73 3.67
CA LEU A 125 9.17 3.96 4.01
C LEU A 125 8.99 2.82 3.00
N LEU A 126 8.48 1.68 3.46
CA LEU A 126 7.97 0.61 2.60
C LEU A 126 6.50 0.86 2.27
N LEU A 127 5.73 1.14 3.30
CA LEU A 127 4.30 1.44 3.25
C LEU A 127 3.98 2.58 4.21
N GLU A 128 2.91 3.30 3.89
CA GLU A 128 2.23 4.20 4.82
C GLU A 128 0.73 3.91 4.79
N THR A 129 0.05 3.99 5.93
CA THR A 129 -1.39 3.97 5.99
C THR A 129 -1.90 5.37 6.26
N LEU A 130 -2.89 5.80 5.51
CA LEU A 130 -3.43 7.14 5.55
C LEU A 130 -4.92 7.07 5.90
N SER A 131 -5.32 7.74 6.99
CA SER A 131 -6.70 7.81 7.45
C SER A 131 -7.14 9.22 7.86
N THR A 132 -6.18 10.09 8.18
CA THR A 132 -6.46 11.45 8.69
C THR A 132 -5.96 12.54 7.75
N LYS A 133 -5.15 12.21 6.77
CA LYS A 133 -4.53 13.14 5.82
C LYS A 133 -5.32 13.27 4.51
N GLN A 134 -4.73 13.87 3.51
CA GLN A 134 -5.20 13.83 2.13
C GLN A 134 -4.33 12.90 1.29
N THR A 135 -4.92 12.35 0.25
CA THR A 135 -4.23 11.55 -0.78
C THR A 135 -4.39 12.21 -2.14
N VAL A 136 -3.29 12.40 -2.86
CA VAL A 136 -3.31 12.83 -4.26
C VAL A 136 -3.51 11.58 -5.12
N PHE A 137 -4.57 11.53 -5.91
CA PHE A 137 -4.95 10.31 -6.64
C PHE A 137 -5.02 10.46 -8.17
N THR A 138 -5.11 11.68 -8.69
CA THR A 138 -5.21 11.91 -10.13
C THR A 138 -4.60 13.23 -10.56
N GLY A 139 -4.13 13.27 -11.80
CA GLY A 139 -3.49 14.43 -12.43
C GLY A 139 -1.96 14.44 -12.33
N GLY A 140 -1.31 15.16 -13.19
CA GLY A 140 0.14 15.11 -13.35
C GLY A 140 0.60 13.74 -13.85
N ASP A 141 1.44 13.08 -13.06
CA ASP A 141 1.93 11.72 -13.31
C ASP A 141 1.02 10.61 -12.76
N ARG A 142 -0.10 10.95 -12.12
CA ARG A 142 -1.01 10.01 -11.45
C ARG A 142 -2.28 9.73 -12.24
N GLN A 143 -2.70 8.49 -12.20
CA GLN A 143 -3.92 8.00 -12.84
C GLN A 143 -4.66 6.99 -11.96
N VAL A 144 -5.99 7.07 -11.97
CA VAL A 144 -6.87 6.03 -11.43
C VAL A 144 -6.97 4.90 -12.44
N VAL A 145 -6.72 3.67 -12.00
CA VAL A 145 -6.82 2.45 -12.84
C VAL A 145 -7.99 1.58 -12.45
N ARG A 146 -8.50 1.74 -11.22
CA ARG A 146 -9.71 1.06 -10.76
C ARG A 146 -10.51 2.02 -9.90
N GLU A 147 -11.77 2.14 -10.20
CA GLU A 147 -12.67 3.07 -9.52
C GLU A 147 -13.62 2.42 -8.52
N GLU A 148 -13.72 1.09 -8.53
CA GLU A 148 -14.50 0.37 -7.52
C GLU A 148 -13.84 0.53 -6.15
N ILE A 149 -14.64 0.90 -5.14
CA ILE A 149 -14.19 0.99 -3.76
C ILE A 149 -14.98 0.00 -2.93
N ILE A 150 -14.27 -0.89 -2.25
CA ILE A 150 -14.87 -1.87 -1.36
C ILE A 150 -14.68 -1.49 0.10
N GLU A 151 -15.50 -2.07 0.94
CA GLU A 151 -15.36 -2.00 2.39
C GLU A 151 -14.38 -3.06 2.88
N ALA A 152 -13.51 -2.70 3.83
CA ALA A 152 -12.54 -3.61 4.40
C ALA A 152 -12.37 -3.39 5.90
N ASP A 153 -12.03 -4.46 6.60
CA ASP A 153 -11.64 -4.42 8.01
C ASP A 153 -10.22 -3.87 8.15
N ILE A 154 -10.08 -2.79 8.91
CA ILE A 154 -8.79 -2.11 9.14
C ILE A 154 -7.77 -3.06 9.77
N LYS A 155 -8.18 -3.89 10.75
CA LYS A 155 -7.26 -4.84 11.40
C LYS A 155 -6.74 -5.88 10.42
N HIS A 156 -7.60 -6.30 9.47
CA HIS A 156 -7.16 -7.18 8.40
C HIS A 156 -6.15 -6.50 7.49
N LEU A 157 -6.41 -5.25 7.07
CA LEU A 157 -5.47 -4.47 6.24
C LEU A 157 -4.13 -4.23 6.96
N GLU A 158 -4.14 -3.95 8.27
CA GLU A 158 -2.91 -3.82 9.07
C GLU A 158 -2.08 -5.12 9.05
N LYS A 159 -2.73 -6.28 9.17
CA LYS A 159 -2.05 -7.58 9.04
C LYS A 159 -1.40 -7.74 7.67
N LEU A 160 -2.09 -7.38 6.60
CA LEU A 160 -1.55 -7.42 5.24
C LEU A 160 -0.35 -6.47 5.07
N CYS A 161 -0.41 -5.27 5.64
CA CYS A 161 0.70 -4.32 5.65
C CYS A 161 1.93 -4.90 6.38
N ASN A 162 1.74 -5.47 7.56
CA ASN A 162 2.80 -6.11 8.33
C ASN A 162 3.46 -7.27 7.56
N LEU A 163 2.65 -8.13 6.94
CA LEU A 163 3.16 -9.23 6.11
C LEU A 163 3.91 -8.70 4.87
N THR A 164 3.39 -7.65 4.22
CA THR A 164 4.10 -7.01 3.09
C THR A 164 5.48 -6.53 3.51
N CYS A 165 5.57 -5.81 4.63
CA CYS A 165 6.85 -5.31 5.13
C CYS A 165 7.81 -6.46 5.46
N PHE A 166 7.33 -7.48 6.17
CA PHE A 166 8.13 -8.65 6.53
C PHE A 166 8.69 -9.36 5.28
N PHE A 167 7.85 -9.68 4.31
CA PHE A 167 8.28 -10.37 3.10
C PHE A 167 9.10 -9.49 2.14
N THR A 168 8.88 -8.18 2.14
CA THR A 168 9.71 -7.22 1.39
C THR A 168 11.14 -7.19 1.96
N GLU A 169 11.28 -7.13 3.28
CA GLU A 169 12.59 -7.20 3.92
C GLU A 169 13.28 -8.54 3.62
N LEU A 170 12.58 -9.65 3.72
CA LEU A 170 13.12 -10.96 3.35
C LEU A 170 13.59 -11.01 1.90
N TYR A 171 12.80 -10.46 0.96
CA TYR A 171 13.17 -10.41 -0.45
C TYR A 171 14.46 -9.63 -0.66
N ASN A 172 14.64 -8.51 0.03
CA ASN A 172 15.85 -7.70 -0.05
C ASN A 172 17.11 -8.44 0.48
N TYR A 173 16.91 -9.36 1.43
CA TYR A 173 18.01 -10.20 1.96
C TYR A 173 18.25 -11.47 1.17
N TYR A 174 17.31 -11.92 0.36
CA TYR A 174 17.42 -13.18 -0.37
C TYR A 174 18.55 -13.20 -1.39
N ASP A 175 19.01 -12.04 -1.83
CA ASP A 175 20.05 -11.86 -2.85
C ASP A 175 21.49 -11.95 -2.30
N VAL A 176 21.68 -12.36 -1.04
CA VAL A 176 22.97 -12.33 -0.32
C VAL A 176 23.84 -13.57 -0.54
N GLY A 177 23.69 -14.32 -1.67
CA GLY A 177 24.54 -15.44 -2.03
C GLY A 177 24.24 -16.78 -1.32
N GLU A 178 24.85 -17.87 -1.79
CA GLU A 178 24.49 -19.25 -1.39
C GLU A 178 24.63 -19.54 0.11
N GLY A 179 25.61 -18.99 0.80
CA GLY A 179 25.80 -19.23 2.25
C GLY A 179 24.79 -18.49 3.17
N GLY A 180 24.19 -17.40 2.68
CA GLY A 180 23.20 -16.62 3.44
C GLY A 180 21.79 -17.18 3.37
N ARG A 181 21.48 -18.00 2.36
CA ARG A 181 20.14 -18.54 2.13
C ARG A 181 19.70 -19.50 3.23
N ASP A 182 20.55 -20.38 3.69
CA ASP A 182 20.24 -21.35 4.75
C ASP A 182 19.93 -20.66 6.09
N GLU A 183 20.72 -19.65 6.44
CA GLU A 183 20.46 -18.85 7.66
C GLU A 183 19.17 -18.05 7.53
N LEU A 184 18.91 -17.46 6.37
CA LEU A 184 17.68 -16.75 6.10
C LEU A 184 16.46 -17.68 6.19
N HIS A 185 16.54 -18.89 5.61
CA HIS A 185 15.49 -19.90 5.68
C HIS A 185 15.20 -20.32 7.13
N LEU A 186 16.24 -20.49 7.95
CA LEU A 186 16.09 -20.83 9.35
C LEU A 186 15.41 -19.70 10.13
N ARG A 187 15.83 -18.46 9.91
CA ARG A 187 15.23 -17.27 10.55
C ARG A 187 13.79 -17.06 10.12
N LEU A 188 13.47 -17.20 8.83
CA LEU A 188 12.12 -17.11 8.29
C LEU A 188 11.22 -18.18 8.92
N THR A 189 11.67 -19.43 8.92
CA THR A 189 10.95 -20.56 9.53
C THR A 189 10.66 -20.31 11.00
N GLY A 190 11.66 -19.83 11.76
CA GLY A 190 11.50 -19.49 13.16
C GLY A 190 10.58 -18.29 13.42
N ALA A 191 10.57 -17.30 12.52
CA ALA A 191 9.67 -16.15 12.62
C ALA A 191 8.22 -16.54 12.33
N LEU A 192 7.95 -17.25 11.24
CA LEU A 192 6.61 -17.72 10.88
C LEU A 192 6.03 -18.72 11.89
N ALA A 193 6.87 -19.60 12.47
CA ALA A 193 6.44 -20.52 13.51
C ALA A 193 6.06 -19.82 14.84
N ARG A 194 6.54 -18.60 15.07
CA ARG A 194 6.22 -17.78 16.25
C ARG A 194 4.98 -16.91 16.08
N LEU A 195 4.51 -16.68 14.85
CA LEU A 195 3.26 -15.96 14.61
C LEU A 195 2.11 -16.79 15.19
N ASP A 196 1.33 -16.18 16.07
CA ASP A 196 0.19 -16.83 16.69
C ASP A 196 -0.90 -17.05 15.63
N ASP A 197 -1.40 -18.29 15.50
CA ASP A 197 -2.43 -18.65 14.55
C ASP A 197 -3.74 -17.86 14.76
N LYS A 198 -3.97 -17.32 15.98
CA LYS A 198 -5.09 -16.41 16.25
C LYS A 198 -4.88 -15.01 15.66
N GLU A 199 -3.65 -14.56 15.63
CA GLU A 199 -3.29 -13.25 15.06
C GLU A 199 -3.18 -13.30 13.54
N TYR A 200 -2.57 -14.37 13.02
CA TYR A 200 -2.38 -14.58 11.58
C TYR A 200 -2.88 -15.98 11.18
N PRO A 201 -4.09 -16.07 10.57
CA PRO A 201 -4.61 -17.35 10.09
C PRO A 201 -3.61 -18.08 9.20
N THR A 202 -3.52 -19.40 9.36
CA THR A 202 -2.57 -20.25 8.64
C THR A 202 -2.68 -20.08 7.13
N GLU A 203 -3.89 -20.00 6.60
CA GLU A 203 -4.15 -19.82 5.15
C GLU A 203 -3.59 -18.50 4.64
N LEU A 204 -3.67 -17.43 5.43
CA LEU A 204 -3.10 -16.14 5.08
C LEU A 204 -1.57 -16.21 5.00
N LEU A 205 -0.94 -16.82 6.00
CA LEU A 205 0.52 -17.00 6.02
C LEU A 205 0.99 -17.87 4.85
N ASP A 206 0.26 -18.93 4.52
CA ASP A 206 0.58 -19.83 3.40
C ASP A 206 0.49 -19.09 2.06
N GLN A 207 -0.52 -18.28 1.85
CA GLN A 207 -0.69 -17.48 0.65
C GLN A 207 0.48 -16.50 0.44
N TRP A 208 0.89 -15.79 1.48
CA TRP A 208 2.01 -14.85 1.42
C TRP A 208 3.35 -15.54 1.21
N GLN A 209 3.56 -16.64 1.89
CA GLN A 209 4.73 -17.47 1.72
C GLN A 209 4.83 -18.05 0.31
N GLU A 210 3.75 -18.61 -0.23
CA GLU A 210 3.73 -19.16 -1.57
C GLU A 210 4.05 -18.10 -2.62
N HIS A 211 3.48 -16.90 -2.46
CA HIS A 211 3.78 -15.80 -3.34
C HIS A 211 5.26 -15.36 -3.25
N PHE A 212 5.81 -15.25 -2.03
CA PHE A 212 7.23 -14.95 -1.83
C PHE A 212 8.15 -15.97 -2.51
N LEU A 213 7.89 -17.27 -2.30
CA LEU A 213 8.65 -18.34 -2.94
C LEU A 213 8.65 -18.26 -4.46
N HIS A 214 7.48 -17.95 -5.03
CA HIS A 214 7.35 -17.72 -6.46
C HIS A 214 8.21 -16.52 -6.92
N LEU A 215 8.25 -15.43 -6.16
CA LEU A 215 9.04 -14.25 -6.50
C LEU A 215 10.56 -14.50 -6.48
N VAL A 216 11.04 -15.35 -5.58
CA VAL A 216 12.47 -15.66 -5.46
C VAL A 216 12.91 -16.88 -6.29
N GLY A 217 11.98 -17.51 -7.01
CA GLY A 217 12.27 -18.67 -7.87
C GLY A 217 12.59 -19.96 -7.10
N ASP A 218 12.27 -20.02 -5.80
CA ASP A 218 12.53 -21.19 -4.95
C ASP A 218 11.22 -21.89 -4.58
N THR A 219 11.06 -23.14 -5.01
CA THR A 219 9.76 -23.82 -4.92
C THR A 219 9.75 -25.04 -4.00
N SER A 220 10.89 -25.57 -3.56
CA SER A 220 10.88 -26.90 -2.95
C SER A 220 11.27 -26.97 -1.47
N GLU A 221 12.32 -26.32 -1.05
CA GLU A 221 12.91 -26.54 0.28
C GLU A 221 12.20 -25.81 1.42
N ILE A 222 11.75 -24.57 1.17
CA ILE A 222 11.11 -23.72 2.19
C ILE A 222 9.74 -24.27 2.59
N LYS A 223 8.92 -24.76 1.64
CA LYS A 223 7.61 -25.40 1.95
C LYS A 223 7.79 -26.56 2.92
N ASN A 224 8.78 -27.39 2.71
CA ASN A 224 9.06 -28.54 3.58
C ASN A 224 9.58 -28.11 4.96
N ARG A 225 10.47 -27.12 5.05
CA ARG A 225 11.01 -26.62 6.31
C ARG A 225 9.94 -25.94 7.17
N LEU A 226 9.03 -25.16 6.57
CA LEU A 226 7.92 -24.52 7.28
C LEU A 226 6.89 -25.51 7.78
N LYS A 227 6.56 -26.53 6.98
CA LYS A 227 5.71 -27.64 7.41
C LYS A 227 6.30 -28.36 8.63
N ILE A 228 7.61 -28.64 8.60
CA ILE A 228 8.33 -29.28 9.71
C ILE A 228 8.36 -28.37 10.94
N ALA A 229 8.56 -27.07 10.79
CA ALA A 229 8.59 -26.14 11.92
C ALA A 229 7.22 -26.01 12.60
N ARG A 230 6.13 -26.01 11.84
CA ARG A 230 4.75 -26.04 12.38
C ARG A 230 4.44 -27.36 13.10
N GLN A 231 4.88 -28.51 12.57
CA GLN A 231 4.70 -29.80 13.21
C GLN A 231 5.46 -29.96 14.54
N ARG A 232 6.56 -29.23 14.73
CA ARG A 232 7.35 -29.25 15.99
C ARG A 232 6.77 -28.33 17.07
N LYS A 233 5.80 -27.48 16.74
CA LYS A 233 5.11 -26.58 17.68
C LYS A 233 3.90 -27.27 18.35
N ASN A 234 3.38 -28.34 17.74
CA ASN A 234 2.32 -29.21 18.26
C ASN A 234 2.93 -30.42 18.94
#